data_1df9894151ca02f297c03e830f9018a6
#
_entry.id   1df9894151ca02f297c03e830f9018a6
#
_cell.length_a   1.000
_cell.length_b   1.000
_cell.length_c   1.000
_cell.angle_alpha   90.00
_cell.angle_beta   90.00
_cell.angle_gamma   90.00
#
_symmetry.space_group_name_H-M   'P 1'
#
loop_
_entity.id
_entity.type
_entity.pdbx_description
1 polymer ?
#
loop_
_entity_poly.entity_id
_entity_poly.type
_entity_poly.pdbx_seq_one_letter_code
_entity_poly.pdbx_strand_id
1 'polypeptide(L)'
;MIVRELKYLKRIMFLFPAMGIFVTMVAMVLGLGGAVHFPGLESGDQVIGRVTAAVPAAIGALATIGIVASTMSTADSILLSVGFIVSEQKYRNNSSQNYNQIRSLNRWCILTVTVFSFMASIQPSLVTEFAFNAFGGMLQIAPVMIVGIYEIRIAKIWAFISALSGLSIVVLGNTPLYGQLPFNEIPHYFVGFITAIAMLVFGKICTKN
;
A
#
# COMPACT_ATOMS: atom_id res chain seq x y z
N MET A 1 21.84 4.31 5.75
CA MET A 1 22.66 3.18 5.27
C MET A 1 22.42 2.00 6.21
N ILE A 2 21.50 1.10 5.86
CA ILE A 2 20.95 0.10 6.79
C ILE A 2 21.72 -1.23 6.76
N VAL A 3 22.43 -1.52 5.68
CA VAL A 3 23.19 -2.78 5.56
C VAL A 3 24.63 -2.47 5.19
N ARG A 4 25.54 -2.70 6.12
CA ARG A 4 26.98 -2.43 5.97
C ARG A 4 27.75 -3.55 5.25
N GLU A 5 27.18 -4.75 5.19
CA GLU A 5 27.82 -5.93 4.58
C GLU A 5 26.80 -6.77 3.78
N LEU A 6 27.15 -7.14 2.56
CA LEU A 6 26.35 -7.97 1.64
C LEU A 6 25.96 -9.34 2.23
N LYS A 7 26.76 -9.87 3.17
CA LYS A 7 26.49 -11.14 3.85
C LYS A 7 25.20 -11.09 4.67
N TYR A 8 24.93 -9.95 5.33
CA TYR A 8 23.71 -9.77 6.12
C TYR A 8 22.48 -9.52 5.23
N LEU A 9 22.69 -8.97 4.03
CA LEU A 9 21.60 -8.73 3.09
C LEU A 9 20.87 -10.03 2.72
N LYS A 10 21.61 -11.09 2.38
CA LYS A 10 21.03 -12.40 2.06
C LYS A 10 20.23 -12.98 3.23
N ARG A 11 20.73 -12.83 4.44
CA ARG A 11 20.06 -13.30 5.66
C ARG A 11 18.77 -12.54 5.93
N ILE A 12 18.79 -11.23 5.76
CA ILE A 12 17.60 -10.36 5.91
C ILE A 12 16.57 -10.67 4.84
N MET A 13 16.98 -10.86 3.59
CA MET A 13 16.08 -11.22 2.48
C MET A 13 15.35 -12.55 2.71
N PHE A 14 15.93 -13.46 3.48
CA PHE A 14 15.29 -14.73 3.82
C PHE A 14 14.44 -14.64 5.10
N LEU A 15 14.95 -13.96 6.13
CA LEU A 15 14.28 -13.80 7.41
C LEU A 15 13.02 -12.94 7.31
N PHE A 16 13.04 -11.89 6.51
CA PHE A 16 11.92 -10.96 6.39
C PHE A 16 10.65 -11.63 5.83
N PRO A 17 10.69 -12.39 4.72
CA PRO A 17 9.54 -13.15 4.25
C PRO A 17 9.10 -14.24 5.25
N ALA A 18 10.05 -14.93 5.90
CA ALA A 18 9.73 -15.95 6.89
C ALA A 18 8.96 -15.38 8.08
N MET A 19 9.38 -14.21 8.59
CA MET A 19 8.65 -13.48 9.63
C MET A 19 7.27 -13.02 9.13
N GLY A 20 7.19 -12.55 7.90
CA GLY A 20 5.91 -12.19 7.26
C GLY A 20 4.93 -13.35 7.21
N ILE A 21 5.38 -14.53 6.77
CA ILE A 21 4.57 -15.76 6.75
C ILE A 21 4.12 -16.13 8.17
N PHE A 22 5.01 -16.06 9.14
CA PHE A 22 4.67 -16.38 10.54
C PHE A 22 3.57 -15.44 11.07
N VAL A 23 3.71 -14.12 10.86
CA VAL A 23 2.70 -13.14 11.30
C VAL A 23 1.37 -13.37 10.59
N THR A 24 1.39 -13.67 9.28
CA THR A 24 0.17 -13.98 8.51
C THR A 24 -0.51 -15.24 9.01
N MET A 25 0.25 -16.28 9.35
CA MET A 25 -0.30 -17.52 9.95
C MET A 25 -0.98 -17.26 11.28
N VAL A 26 -0.37 -16.46 12.15
CA VAL A 26 -0.98 -16.05 13.44
C VAL A 26 -2.27 -15.28 13.21
N ALA A 27 -2.27 -14.31 12.29
CA ALA A 27 -3.46 -13.55 11.94
C ALA A 27 -4.58 -14.43 11.37
N MET A 28 -4.23 -15.41 10.53
CA MET A 28 -5.18 -16.38 9.97
C MET A 28 -5.81 -17.25 11.05
N VAL A 29 -5.03 -17.76 12.00
CA VAL A 29 -5.54 -18.56 13.13
C VAL A 29 -6.46 -17.73 14.01
N LEU A 30 -6.11 -16.48 14.30
CA LEU A 30 -6.97 -15.58 15.07
C LEU A 30 -8.26 -15.24 14.33
N GLY A 31 -8.18 -14.97 13.01
CA GLY A 31 -9.35 -14.68 12.20
C GLY A 31 -10.32 -15.85 12.09
N LEU A 32 -9.81 -17.04 11.76
CA LEU A 32 -10.63 -18.28 11.68
C LEU A 32 -11.19 -18.67 13.03
N GLY A 33 -10.35 -18.64 14.08
CA GLY A 33 -10.79 -18.93 15.45
C GLY A 33 -11.87 -17.98 15.93
N GLY A 34 -11.74 -16.70 15.60
CA GLY A 34 -12.75 -15.68 15.90
C GLY A 34 -14.05 -15.92 15.15
N ALA A 35 -14.01 -16.27 13.87
CA ALA A 35 -15.18 -16.55 13.06
C ALA A 35 -15.96 -17.78 13.57
N VAL A 36 -15.25 -18.80 14.06
CA VAL A 36 -15.88 -19.98 14.66
C VAL A 36 -16.48 -19.69 16.04
N HIS A 37 -15.80 -18.87 16.84
CA HIS A 37 -16.21 -18.58 18.22
C HIS A 37 -17.33 -17.52 18.31
N PHE A 38 -17.42 -16.64 17.31
CA PHE A 38 -18.41 -15.57 17.23
C PHE A 38 -19.22 -15.68 15.93
N PRO A 39 -20.10 -16.70 15.79
CA PRO A 39 -20.95 -16.82 14.61
C PRO A 39 -21.95 -15.68 14.54
N GLY A 40 -22.17 -15.14 13.32
CA GLY A 40 -23.15 -14.08 13.08
C GLY A 40 -22.57 -12.66 13.12
N LEU A 41 -21.25 -12.50 13.02
CA LEU A 41 -20.67 -11.18 12.80
C LEU A 41 -21.00 -10.68 11.39
N GLU A 42 -21.43 -9.45 11.28
CA GLU A 42 -21.75 -8.79 10.00
C GLU A 42 -20.48 -8.55 9.15
N SER A 43 -19.33 -8.44 9.81
CA SER A 43 -18.05 -8.18 9.17
C SER A 43 -16.90 -8.87 9.89
N GLY A 44 -15.93 -9.39 9.12
CA GLY A 44 -14.69 -9.94 9.65
C GLY A 44 -13.85 -8.95 10.45
N ASP A 45 -13.99 -7.65 10.18
CA ASP A 45 -13.27 -6.58 10.88
C ASP A 45 -13.68 -6.47 12.37
N GLN A 46 -14.87 -6.97 12.72
CA GLN A 46 -15.35 -6.97 14.11
C GLN A 46 -14.72 -8.07 14.98
N VAL A 47 -14.09 -9.07 14.37
CA VAL A 47 -13.51 -10.24 15.09
C VAL A 47 -12.49 -9.77 16.12
N ILE A 48 -11.57 -8.87 15.74
CA ILE A 48 -10.52 -8.38 16.64
C ILE A 48 -11.14 -7.68 17.87
N GLY A 49 -12.14 -6.84 17.65
CA GLY A 49 -12.85 -6.15 18.74
C GLY A 49 -13.56 -7.13 19.68
N ARG A 50 -14.17 -8.18 19.15
CA ARG A 50 -14.84 -9.21 19.96
C ARG A 50 -13.84 -10.07 20.73
N VAL A 51 -12.74 -10.48 20.09
CA VAL A 51 -11.67 -11.26 20.75
C VAL A 51 -11.04 -10.45 21.89
N THR A 52 -10.71 -9.18 21.67
CA THR A 52 -10.13 -8.33 22.72
C THR A 52 -11.10 -8.06 23.88
N ALA A 53 -12.40 -8.03 23.61
CA ALA A 53 -13.42 -7.89 24.65
C ALA A 53 -13.69 -9.20 25.43
N ALA A 54 -13.44 -10.36 24.83
CA ALA A 54 -13.67 -11.68 25.44
C ALA A 54 -12.54 -12.15 26.37
N VAL A 55 -11.33 -11.58 26.26
CA VAL A 55 -10.19 -11.91 27.12
C VAL A 55 -10.20 -11.03 28.38
N PRO A 56 -9.44 -11.42 29.45
CA PRO A 56 -9.33 -10.60 30.65
C PRO A 56 -8.95 -9.15 30.33
N ALA A 57 -9.56 -8.18 31.00
CA ALA A 57 -9.48 -6.74 30.69
C ALA A 57 -8.04 -6.23 30.51
N ALA A 58 -7.09 -6.70 31.32
CA ALA A 58 -5.69 -6.30 31.21
C ALA A 58 -5.05 -6.77 29.88
N ILE A 59 -5.36 -8.00 29.43
CA ILE A 59 -4.84 -8.56 28.17
C ILE A 59 -5.51 -7.86 26.99
N GLY A 60 -6.82 -7.64 27.04
CA GLY A 60 -7.57 -6.91 26.02
C GLY A 60 -7.08 -5.48 25.86
N ALA A 61 -6.82 -4.77 26.96
CA ALA A 61 -6.26 -3.43 26.93
C ALA A 61 -4.85 -3.40 26.30
N LEU A 62 -3.97 -4.31 26.70
CA LEU A 62 -2.62 -4.41 26.10
C LEU A 62 -2.68 -4.73 24.60
N ALA A 63 -3.56 -5.64 24.18
CA ALA A 63 -3.75 -5.96 22.79
C ALA A 63 -4.25 -4.73 21.99
N THR A 64 -5.23 -4.01 22.51
CA THR A 64 -5.76 -2.80 21.88
C THR A 64 -4.69 -1.72 21.75
N ILE A 65 -3.91 -1.48 22.81
CA ILE A 65 -2.79 -0.52 22.77
C ILE A 65 -1.76 -0.95 21.73
N GLY A 66 -1.44 -2.25 21.66
CA GLY A 66 -0.50 -2.79 20.66
C GLY A 66 -0.98 -2.58 19.24
N ILE A 67 -2.26 -2.80 18.95
CA ILE A 67 -2.88 -2.56 17.65
C ILE A 67 -2.79 -1.08 17.28
N VAL A 68 -3.20 -0.19 18.17
CA VAL A 68 -3.15 1.27 17.95
C VAL A 68 -1.70 1.72 17.74
N ALA A 69 -0.76 1.28 18.55
CA ALA A 69 0.65 1.64 18.40
C ALA A 69 1.23 1.17 17.06
N SER A 70 0.89 -0.05 16.62
CA SER A 70 1.32 -0.61 15.33
C SER A 70 0.77 0.18 14.15
N THR A 71 -0.51 0.53 14.17
CA THR A 71 -1.14 1.32 13.10
C THR A 71 -0.57 2.73 13.04
N MET A 72 -0.34 3.39 14.18
CA MET A 72 0.30 4.70 14.24
C MET A 72 1.72 4.66 13.69
N SER A 73 2.53 3.67 14.07
CA SER A 73 3.90 3.50 13.57
C SER A 73 3.96 3.35 12.04
N THR A 74 3.02 2.59 11.48
CA THR A 74 2.92 2.41 10.02
C THR A 74 2.50 3.70 9.33
N ALA A 75 1.50 4.38 9.86
CA ALA A 75 1.02 5.66 9.33
C ALA A 75 2.12 6.73 9.34
N ASP A 76 2.86 6.86 10.43
CA ASP A 76 3.99 7.80 10.55
C ASP A 76 5.06 7.52 9.49
N SER A 77 5.42 6.26 9.29
CA SER A 77 6.43 5.86 8.31
C SER A 77 6.02 6.21 6.88
N ILE A 78 4.74 5.99 6.53
CA ILE A 78 4.20 6.34 5.22
C ILE A 78 4.17 7.85 5.02
N LEU A 79 3.65 8.60 6.00
CA LEU A 79 3.56 10.06 5.94
C LEU A 79 4.93 10.72 5.80
N LEU A 80 5.91 10.24 6.57
CA LEU A 80 7.30 10.73 6.47
C LEU A 80 7.90 10.43 5.10
N SER A 81 7.66 9.22 4.56
CA SER A 81 8.17 8.83 3.25
C SER A 81 7.61 9.71 2.13
N VAL A 82 6.29 9.97 2.14
CA VAL A 82 5.63 10.85 1.17
C VAL A 82 6.18 12.27 1.27
N GLY A 83 6.28 12.80 2.47
CA GLY A 83 6.84 14.13 2.70
C GLY A 83 8.28 14.25 2.23
N PHE A 84 9.11 13.22 2.46
CA PHE A 84 10.50 13.18 2.02
C PHE A 84 10.61 13.16 0.49
N ILE A 85 9.86 12.31 -0.19
CA ILE A 85 9.89 12.21 -1.66
C ILE A 85 9.56 13.55 -2.31
N VAL A 86 8.50 14.24 -1.85
CA VAL A 86 8.08 15.53 -2.39
C VAL A 86 9.12 16.61 -2.13
N SER A 87 9.70 16.64 -0.93
CA SER A 87 10.72 17.63 -0.57
C SER A 87 12.03 17.40 -1.31
N GLU A 88 12.47 16.16 -1.49
CA GLU A 88 13.68 15.81 -2.23
C GLU A 88 13.57 16.17 -3.71
N GLN A 89 12.42 15.85 -4.34
CA GLN A 89 12.19 16.17 -5.75
C GLN A 89 12.27 17.67 -6.02
N LYS A 90 11.75 18.49 -5.11
CA LYS A 90 11.80 19.95 -5.22
C LYS A 90 13.21 20.51 -4.98
N TYR A 91 13.96 19.92 -4.04
CA TYR A 91 15.35 20.28 -3.79
C TYR A 91 16.25 19.98 -4.99
N ARG A 92 16.07 18.80 -5.60
CA ARG A 92 16.85 18.39 -6.80
C ARG A 92 16.61 19.29 -8.01
N ASN A 93 15.41 19.84 -8.14
CA ASN A 93 15.08 20.76 -9.22
C ASN A 93 15.57 22.21 -8.99
N ASN A 94 15.84 22.59 -7.75
CA ASN A 94 16.15 23.97 -7.42
C ASN A 94 17.11 24.03 -6.22
N SER A 95 18.41 23.85 -6.49
CA SER A 95 19.49 23.79 -5.49
C SER A 95 19.70 25.07 -4.67
N SER A 96 19.02 26.18 -5.01
CA SER A 96 19.09 27.45 -4.29
C SER A 96 18.01 27.63 -3.20
N GLN A 97 17.18 26.61 -2.92
CA GLN A 97 16.11 26.75 -1.92
C GLN A 97 16.62 26.67 -0.48
N ASN A 98 16.09 27.59 0.35
CA ASN A 98 16.39 27.64 1.79
C ASN A 98 15.82 26.41 2.51
N TYR A 99 16.58 25.80 3.41
CA TYR A 99 16.16 24.67 4.26
C TYR A 99 14.78 24.85 4.91
N ASN A 100 14.45 26.09 5.31
CA ASN A 100 13.16 26.41 5.91
C ASN A 100 11.97 26.23 4.95
N GLN A 101 12.17 26.46 3.66
CA GLN A 101 11.11 26.30 2.64
C GLN A 101 10.83 24.80 2.40
N ILE A 102 11.88 23.98 2.37
CA ILE A 102 11.76 22.53 2.21
C ILE A 102 11.03 21.93 3.42
N ARG A 103 11.38 22.35 4.63
CA ARG A 103 10.73 21.92 5.86
C ARG A 103 9.26 22.32 5.92
N SER A 104 8.93 23.52 5.48
CA SER A 104 7.54 24.00 5.41
C SER A 104 6.74 23.17 4.39
N LEU A 105 7.31 22.91 3.20
CA LEU A 105 6.67 22.10 2.17
C LEU A 105 6.37 20.67 2.69
N ASN A 106 7.34 20.05 3.36
CA ASN A 106 7.16 18.72 3.95
C ASN A 106 6.00 18.70 4.96
N ARG A 107 5.92 19.70 5.85
CA ARG A 107 4.83 19.82 6.81
C ARG A 107 3.47 19.97 6.14
N TRP A 108 3.36 20.83 5.14
CA TRP A 108 2.11 21.01 4.39
C TRP A 108 1.70 19.75 3.63
N CYS A 109 2.66 19.04 3.05
CA CYS A 109 2.40 17.77 2.37
C CYS A 109 1.85 16.72 3.33
N ILE A 110 2.50 16.52 4.49
CA ILE A 110 2.04 15.60 5.53
C ILE A 110 0.64 15.99 6.01
N LEU A 111 0.40 17.26 6.31
CA LEU A 111 -0.88 17.74 6.78
C LEU A 111 -2.00 17.50 5.75
N THR A 112 -1.74 17.77 4.49
CA THR A 112 -2.69 17.55 3.39
C THR A 112 -3.04 16.06 3.27
N VAL A 113 -2.04 15.17 3.25
CA VAL A 113 -2.27 13.73 3.17
C VAL A 113 -3.04 13.24 4.40
N THR A 114 -2.71 13.71 5.60
CA THR A 114 -3.41 13.35 6.83
C THR A 114 -4.90 13.75 6.79
N VAL A 115 -5.19 14.98 6.33
CA VAL A 115 -6.58 15.46 6.21
C VAL A 115 -7.36 14.61 5.20
N PHE A 116 -6.78 14.32 4.02
CA PHE A 116 -7.42 13.45 3.04
C PHE A 116 -7.64 12.02 3.57
N SER A 117 -6.67 11.46 4.26
CA SER A 117 -6.80 10.13 4.89
C SER A 117 -7.88 10.11 5.95
N PHE A 118 -7.98 11.18 6.76
CA PHE A 118 -9.03 11.32 7.75
C PHE A 118 -10.42 11.42 7.10
N MET A 119 -10.56 12.22 6.05
CA MET A 119 -11.83 12.32 5.31
C MET A 119 -12.24 10.98 4.68
N ALA A 120 -11.26 10.24 4.13
CA ALA A 120 -11.53 8.93 3.58
C ALA A 120 -11.96 7.91 4.65
N SER A 121 -11.44 8.00 5.87
CA SER A 121 -11.76 7.09 6.97
C SER A 121 -13.18 7.27 7.54
N ILE A 122 -13.85 8.39 7.25
CA ILE A 122 -15.23 8.64 7.68
C ILE A 122 -16.24 7.78 6.89
N GLN A 123 -15.85 7.28 5.72
CA GLN A 123 -16.73 6.42 4.93
C GLN A 123 -16.85 5.04 5.59
N PRO A 124 -18.08 4.47 5.70
CA PRO A 124 -18.35 3.19 6.34
C PRO A 124 -17.97 2.03 5.40
N SER A 125 -16.74 2.01 4.88
CA SER A 125 -16.25 0.88 4.12
C SER A 125 -15.45 -0.05 5.03
N LEU A 126 -15.46 -1.33 4.71
CA LEU A 126 -14.69 -2.33 5.43
C LEU A 126 -13.19 -2.03 5.35
N VAL A 127 -12.48 -2.06 6.47
CA VAL A 127 -11.02 -1.87 6.53
C VAL A 127 -10.30 -2.81 5.58
N THR A 128 -10.82 -4.03 5.44
CA THR A 128 -10.32 -5.05 4.52
C THR A 128 -10.40 -4.60 3.06
N GLU A 129 -11.51 -3.98 2.63
CA GLU A 129 -11.65 -3.46 1.27
C GLU A 129 -10.66 -2.32 0.99
N PHE A 130 -10.47 -1.42 1.95
CA PHE A 130 -9.45 -0.38 1.84
C PHE A 130 -8.04 -0.96 1.70
N ALA A 131 -7.71 -1.98 2.49
CA ALA A 131 -6.41 -2.63 2.43
C ALA A 131 -6.18 -3.28 1.05
N PHE A 132 -7.15 -4.04 0.53
CA PHE A 132 -7.04 -4.65 -0.80
C PHE A 132 -6.91 -3.60 -1.91
N ASN A 133 -7.63 -2.49 -1.83
CA ASN A 133 -7.52 -1.40 -2.80
C ASN A 133 -6.17 -0.69 -2.72
N ALA A 134 -5.63 -0.46 -1.52
CA ALA A 134 -4.31 0.12 -1.34
C ALA A 134 -3.21 -0.80 -1.88
N PHE A 135 -3.23 -2.09 -1.54
CA PHE A 135 -2.29 -3.08 -2.08
C PHE A 135 -2.44 -3.25 -3.58
N GLY A 136 -3.68 -3.28 -4.08
CA GLY A 136 -3.98 -3.29 -5.50
C GLY A 136 -3.37 -2.09 -6.22
N GLY A 137 -3.48 -0.88 -5.67
CA GLY A 137 -2.84 0.32 -6.20
C GLY A 137 -1.31 0.23 -6.22
N MET A 138 -0.71 -0.26 -5.14
CA MET A 138 0.76 -0.47 -5.06
C MET A 138 1.24 -1.49 -6.09
N LEU A 139 0.47 -2.55 -6.34
CA LEU A 139 0.82 -3.58 -7.32
C LEU A 139 1.01 -3.00 -8.73
N GLN A 140 0.29 -1.91 -9.08
CA GLN A 140 0.40 -1.26 -10.38
C GLN A 140 1.75 -0.59 -10.62
N ILE A 141 2.49 -0.27 -9.56
CA ILE A 141 3.82 0.34 -9.66
C ILE A 141 4.90 -0.72 -9.90
N ALA A 142 4.66 -1.97 -9.51
CA ALA A 142 5.64 -3.04 -9.60
C ALA A 142 6.22 -3.27 -11.03
N PRO A 143 5.44 -3.29 -12.12
CA PRO A 143 5.98 -3.44 -13.47
C PRO A 143 6.94 -2.32 -13.84
N VAL A 144 6.63 -1.07 -13.47
CA VAL A 144 7.50 0.09 -13.73
C VAL A 144 8.79 0.00 -12.92
N MET A 145 8.71 -0.45 -11.67
CA MET A 145 9.92 -0.67 -10.83
C MET A 145 10.81 -1.76 -11.42
N ILE A 146 10.24 -2.88 -11.88
CA ILE A 146 10.99 -3.96 -12.53
C ILE A 146 11.74 -3.44 -13.75
N VAL A 147 11.06 -2.69 -14.61
CA VAL A 147 11.67 -2.06 -15.80
C VAL A 147 12.81 -1.13 -15.41
N GLY A 148 12.66 -0.36 -14.33
CA GLY A 148 13.70 0.51 -13.80
C GLY A 148 14.91 -0.25 -13.24
N ILE A 149 14.69 -1.33 -12.50
CA ILE A 149 15.76 -2.16 -11.91
C ILE A 149 16.59 -2.87 -13.00
N TYR A 150 15.93 -3.36 -14.04
CA TYR A 150 16.61 -4.04 -15.16
C TYR A 150 17.12 -3.05 -16.23
N GLU A 151 17.08 -1.75 -15.98
CA GLU A 151 17.54 -0.69 -16.88
C GLU A 151 17.00 -0.81 -18.31
N ILE A 152 15.78 -1.35 -18.46
CA ILE A 152 15.13 -1.50 -19.76
C ILE A 152 14.79 -0.10 -20.29
N ARG A 153 15.36 0.28 -21.42
CA ARG A 153 15.14 1.59 -22.04
C ARG A 153 13.70 1.70 -22.53
N ILE A 154 12.90 2.47 -21.82
CA ILE A 154 11.53 2.87 -22.18
C ILE A 154 11.42 4.37 -21.97
N ALA A 155 10.72 5.09 -22.86
CA ALA A 155 10.48 6.50 -22.67
C ALA A 155 9.66 6.74 -21.37
N LYS A 156 10.06 7.73 -20.57
CA LYS A 156 9.46 8.05 -19.26
C LYS A 156 7.94 8.21 -19.32
N ILE A 157 7.43 8.70 -20.44
CA ILE A 157 6.00 8.89 -20.65
C ILE A 157 5.23 7.55 -20.61
N TRP A 158 5.78 6.48 -21.19
CA TRP A 158 5.13 5.17 -21.18
C TRP A 158 5.13 4.50 -19.80
N ALA A 159 6.18 4.72 -19.02
CA ALA A 159 6.21 4.29 -17.62
C ALA A 159 5.11 4.98 -16.79
N PHE A 160 4.92 6.28 -17.01
CA PHE A 160 3.87 7.05 -16.36
C PHE A 160 2.47 6.61 -16.82
N ILE A 161 2.25 6.44 -18.12
CA ILE A 161 0.96 5.97 -18.69
C ILE A 161 0.63 4.57 -18.16
N SER A 162 1.61 3.67 -18.07
CA SER A 162 1.43 2.33 -17.53
C SER A 162 0.93 2.36 -16.08
N ALA A 163 1.62 3.09 -15.21
CA ALA A 163 1.21 3.21 -13.82
C ALA A 163 -0.18 3.86 -13.67
N LEU A 164 -0.44 4.90 -14.47
CA LEU A 164 -1.72 5.62 -14.42
C LEU A 164 -2.87 4.76 -14.93
N SER A 165 -2.68 4.01 -16.03
CA SER A 165 -3.71 3.12 -16.59
C SER A 165 -4.08 1.99 -15.64
N GLY A 166 -3.07 1.35 -15.00
CA GLY A 166 -3.31 0.34 -13.99
C GLY A 166 -4.07 0.89 -12.78
N LEU A 167 -3.63 2.05 -12.26
CA LEU A 167 -4.28 2.71 -11.13
C LEU A 167 -5.74 3.12 -11.47
N SER A 168 -5.99 3.62 -12.68
CA SER A 168 -7.33 3.99 -13.13
C SER A 168 -8.29 2.81 -13.11
N ILE A 169 -7.83 1.61 -13.49
CA ILE A 169 -8.65 0.39 -13.43
C ILE A 169 -8.95 -0.01 -11.98
N VAL A 170 -7.98 0.11 -11.08
CA VAL A 170 -8.21 -0.17 -9.65
C VAL A 170 -9.26 0.80 -9.07
N VAL A 171 -9.19 2.07 -9.41
CA VAL A 171 -10.18 3.08 -8.98
C VAL A 171 -11.55 2.80 -9.58
N LEU A 172 -11.63 2.49 -10.89
CA LEU A 172 -12.87 2.13 -11.57
C LEU A 172 -13.48 0.83 -11.04
N GLY A 173 -12.63 -0.11 -10.59
CA GLY A 173 -13.06 -1.38 -10.01
C GLY A 173 -13.94 -1.23 -8.77
N ASN A 174 -13.81 -0.09 -8.06
CA ASN A 174 -14.65 0.25 -6.90
C ASN A 174 -15.97 0.94 -7.29
N THR A 175 -16.21 1.15 -8.58
CA THR A 175 -17.44 1.75 -9.06
C THR A 175 -18.40 0.68 -9.59
N PRO A 176 -19.73 0.91 -9.57
CA PRO A 176 -20.72 -0.02 -10.11
C PRO A 176 -20.52 -0.27 -11.62
N LEU A 177 -19.76 0.57 -12.30
CA LEU A 177 -19.42 0.43 -13.70
C LEU A 177 -18.59 -0.84 -14.00
N TYR A 178 -17.76 -1.26 -13.06
CA TYR A 178 -16.93 -2.47 -13.21
C TYR A 178 -17.80 -3.73 -13.30
N GLY A 179 -18.90 -3.78 -12.55
CA GLY A 179 -19.85 -4.90 -12.59
C GLY A 179 -20.55 -5.12 -13.94
N GLN A 180 -20.50 -4.13 -14.84
CA GLN A 180 -21.06 -4.21 -16.20
C GLN A 180 -20.03 -4.70 -17.24
N LEU A 181 -18.77 -4.85 -16.85
CA LEU A 181 -17.72 -5.31 -17.75
C LEU A 181 -17.67 -6.83 -17.82
N PRO A 182 -17.29 -7.39 -18.98
CA PRO A 182 -17.20 -8.85 -19.16
C PRO A 182 -16.13 -9.53 -18.28
N PHE A 183 -15.32 -8.76 -17.57
CA PHE A 183 -14.23 -9.22 -16.70
C PHE A 183 -14.55 -9.07 -15.21
N ASN A 184 -15.81 -8.86 -14.83
CA ASN A 184 -16.24 -8.61 -13.46
C ASN A 184 -15.90 -9.74 -12.47
N GLU A 185 -15.72 -10.98 -12.97
CA GLU A 185 -15.32 -12.15 -12.17
C GLU A 185 -13.83 -12.08 -11.74
N ILE A 186 -13.01 -11.30 -12.48
CA ILE A 186 -11.58 -11.14 -12.18
C ILE A 186 -11.41 -9.94 -11.25
N PRO A 187 -10.69 -10.09 -10.14
CA PRO A 187 -10.41 -8.95 -9.27
C PRO A 187 -9.75 -7.79 -10.05
N HIS A 188 -10.30 -6.59 -9.94
CA HIS A 188 -9.92 -5.42 -10.73
C HIS A 188 -8.43 -5.04 -10.62
N TYR A 189 -7.78 -5.38 -9.50
CA TYR A 189 -6.34 -5.15 -9.33
C TYR A 189 -5.48 -6.06 -10.23
N PHE A 190 -5.92 -7.28 -10.56
CA PHE A 190 -5.24 -8.12 -11.54
C PHE A 190 -5.41 -7.60 -12.96
N VAL A 191 -6.60 -7.15 -13.32
CA VAL A 191 -6.86 -6.54 -14.63
C VAL A 191 -6.02 -5.28 -14.81
N GLY A 192 -5.93 -4.44 -13.77
CA GLY A 192 -5.05 -3.28 -13.74
C GLY A 192 -3.58 -3.65 -13.93
N PHE A 193 -3.11 -4.69 -13.25
CA PHE A 193 -1.72 -5.16 -13.36
C PHE A 193 -1.38 -5.65 -14.77
N ILE A 194 -2.25 -6.44 -15.37
CA ILE A 194 -2.08 -6.93 -16.75
C ILE A 194 -2.06 -5.76 -17.73
N THR A 195 -2.95 -4.76 -17.55
CA THR A 195 -2.97 -3.55 -18.40
C THR A 195 -1.71 -2.71 -18.23
N ALA A 196 -1.20 -2.56 -17.01
CA ALA A 196 0.05 -1.88 -16.77
C ALA A 196 1.22 -2.54 -17.51
N ILE A 197 1.32 -3.87 -17.48
CA ILE A 197 2.33 -4.62 -18.22
C ILE A 197 2.15 -4.42 -19.73
N ALA A 198 0.91 -4.54 -20.25
CA ALA A 198 0.61 -4.39 -21.68
C ALA A 198 1.04 -3.00 -22.19
N MET A 199 0.78 -1.94 -21.42
CA MET A 199 1.21 -0.58 -21.73
C MET A 199 2.73 -0.41 -21.74
N LEU A 200 3.45 -1.09 -20.86
CA LEU A 200 4.93 -1.08 -20.88
C LEU A 200 5.50 -1.81 -22.09
N VAL A 201 4.94 -2.96 -22.44
CA VAL A 201 5.35 -3.72 -23.61
C VAL A 201 5.12 -2.90 -24.87
N PHE A 202 3.94 -2.29 -24.99
CA PHE A 202 3.60 -1.40 -26.11
C PHE A 202 4.54 -0.19 -26.19
N GLY A 203 4.83 0.44 -25.04
CA GLY A 203 5.77 1.54 -24.95
C GLY A 203 7.18 1.16 -25.38
N LYS A 204 7.63 -0.07 -25.08
CA LYS A 204 8.93 -0.59 -25.53
C LYS A 204 8.99 -0.75 -27.04
N ILE A 205 7.88 -1.21 -27.65
CA ILE A 205 7.80 -1.37 -29.11
C ILE A 205 7.83 -0.02 -29.79
N CYS A 206 7.07 0.97 -29.28
CA CYS A 206 7.05 2.32 -29.85
C CYS A 206 8.36 3.11 -29.66
N THR A 207 9.15 2.78 -28.65
CA THR A 207 10.43 3.47 -28.38
C THR A 207 11.58 2.88 -29.22
N LYS A 208 11.36 1.74 -29.84
CA LYS A 208 12.38 1.05 -30.67
C LYS A 208 12.40 1.54 -32.12
N ASN A 209 11.38 2.29 -32.54
CA ASN A 209 11.31 3.01 -33.82
C ASN A 209 11.62 4.50 -33.60
#